data_6e148d5140cb2f3b0462138a46bf963b
#
_entry.id   6e148d5140cb2f3b0462138a46bf963b
#
_cell.length_a   1.000
_cell.length_b   1.000
_cell.length_c   1.000
_cell.angle_alpha   90.00
_cell.angle_beta   90.00
_cell.angle_gamma   90.00
#
_symmetry.space_group_name_H-M   'P 1'
#
loop_
_entity.id
_entity.type
_entity.pdbx_description
1 polymer ?
#
loop_
_entity_poly.entity_id
_entity_poly.type
_entity_poly.pdbx_seq_one_letter_code
_entity_poly.pdbx_strand_id
1 'polypeptide(L)'
;KVTSGTLRYMNGNNTAQNIIVYGNITIDNGAVFDVNTSGTAANMLTIHGNLTNNGTFDMNTGTGRVCNVIFSGPANREINGTGTVTDFNTIEVNKGSSRNAILEVKSSALSLNTSLATALNLTNGTFRLTSPLVLNLTNAGSFTIPTSGCLSANGGTINIGGASATNATDLILDGRLEILSGNINVGTPGTNLNNDIEYSSGGTPEIIVAGGNLFVNGQIRRVTTINTGSLSYTQSNESSTVTIAGRNASNVRSMFEILNTGSKFNMSGGRLIISESFDNPSYIDLYLAPDSSTVTGGTIIFGSTETPSGIAFNAVSSVPLYNVEIDATTNSKTVDLRIYPLTIKNNLVINGNSVFRANGLNITIGGSLINSNSTSGQ
;
A
#
# COMPACT_ATOMS: atom_id res chain seq x y z
N LYS A 1 8.23 25.29 23.40
CA LYS A 1 6.90 24.99 23.90
C LYS A 1 5.99 26.21 23.74
N VAL A 2 4.74 26.02 23.26
CA VAL A 2 3.70 27.06 23.19
C VAL A 2 2.67 26.72 24.29
N THR A 3 2.60 27.51 25.34
CA THR A 3 1.75 27.23 26.51
C THR A 3 0.40 27.91 26.45
N SER A 4 0.33 29.05 25.76
CA SER A 4 -0.89 29.84 25.58
C SER A 4 -0.71 30.82 24.41
N GLY A 5 -1.81 31.35 23.87
CA GLY A 5 -1.77 32.31 22.78
C GLY A 5 -1.30 31.70 21.46
N THR A 6 -0.84 32.55 20.54
CA THR A 6 -0.44 32.14 19.19
C THR A 6 1.03 32.40 18.96
N LEU A 7 1.79 31.35 18.61
CA LEU A 7 3.08 31.44 17.96
C LEU A 7 2.84 31.37 16.44
N ARG A 8 3.18 32.44 15.74
CA ARG A 8 2.97 32.50 14.29
C ARG A 8 4.29 32.51 13.56
N TYR A 9 4.41 31.60 12.61
CA TYR A 9 5.56 31.52 11.73
C TYR A 9 5.44 32.58 10.66
N MET A 10 6.32 33.59 10.72
CA MET A 10 6.40 34.75 9.81
C MET A 10 5.20 35.70 9.79
N ASN A 11 5.50 36.96 9.87
CA ASN A 11 4.55 38.04 9.79
C ASN A 11 4.82 38.91 8.56
N GLY A 12 4.06 38.70 7.49
CA GLY A 12 3.96 39.63 6.36
C GLY A 12 5.11 39.66 5.35
N ASN A 13 6.02 38.71 5.37
CA ASN A 13 7.19 38.68 4.47
C ASN A 13 7.03 37.70 3.32
N ASN A 14 7.48 38.04 2.12
CA ASN A 14 7.45 37.18 0.94
C ASN A 14 8.73 36.34 0.76
N THR A 15 9.65 36.38 1.72
CA THR A 15 10.89 35.60 1.69
C THR A 15 10.71 34.33 2.53
N ALA A 16 10.95 33.17 1.93
CA ALA A 16 10.93 31.90 2.63
C ALA A 16 11.89 31.89 3.83
N GLN A 17 11.43 31.36 4.95
CA GLN A 17 12.22 31.25 6.19
C GLN A 17 12.36 29.78 6.57
N ASN A 18 13.48 29.46 7.20
CA ASN A 18 13.76 28.13 7.71
C ASN A 18 13.96 28.20 9.23
N ILE A 19 13.20 27.36 9.95
CA ILE A 19 13.41 27.13 11.40
C ILE A 19 13.85 25.69 11.60
N ILE A 20 14.87 25.48 12.42
CA ILE A 20 15.33 24.16 12.84
C ILE A 20 15.12 24.02 14.35
N VAL A 21 14.37 23.01 14.75
CA VAL A 21 14.11 22.67 16.14
C VAL A 21 14.79 21.34 16.46
N TYR A 22 15.90 21.39 17.20
CA TYR A 22 16.63 20.19 17.59
C TYR A 22 15.93 19.37 18.70
N GLY A 23 15.08 20.01 19.47
CA GLY A 23 14.26 19.37 20.51
C GLY A 23 12.84 19.10 20.10
N ASN A 24 11.97 18.90 21.09
CA ASN A 24 10.55 18.68 20.90
C ASN A 24 9.78 19.98 20.66
N ILE A 25 8.71 19.90 19.88
CA ILE A 25 7.67 20.92 19.81
C ILE A 25 6.49 20.43 20.64
N THR A 26 6.02 21.26 21.57
CA THR A 26 4.83 20.99 22.38
C THR A 26 3.90 22.19 22.31
N ILE A 27 2.64 21.94 21.98
CA ILE A 27 1.57 22.93 21.91
C ILE A 27 0.52 22.50 22.93
N ASP A 28 0.33 23.31 23.96
CA ASP A 28 -0.64 23.03 25.03
C ASP A 28 -2.07 23.31 24.57
N ASN A 29 -3.02 22.79 25.30
CA ASN A 29 -4.45 23.01 25.01
C ASN A 29 -4.78 24.50 24.98
N GLY A 30 -5.49 24.93 23.94
CA GLY A 30 -5.85 26.34 23.69
C GLY A 30 -4.73 27.20 23.11
N ALA A 31 -3.50 26.68 23.00
CA ALA A 31 -2.40 27.36 22.28
C ALA A 31 -2.43 27.06 20.79
N VAL A 32 -1.88 27.96 19.99
CA VAL A 32 -1.82 27.86 18.52
C VAL A 32 -0.39 28.00 18.04
N PHE A 33 0.02 27.13 17.15
CA PHE A 33 1.21 27.32 16.31
C PHE A 33 0.80 27.26 14.86
N ASP A 34 0.82 28.39 14.17
CA ASP A 34 0.36 28.50 12.80
C ASP A 34 1.35 29.24 11.88
N VAL A 35 1.02 29.24 10.59
CA VAL A 35 1.68 30.11 9.59
C VAL A 35 0.88 31.38 9.37
N ASN A 36 1.55 32.42 8.89
CA ASN A 36 0.92 33.72 8.63
C ASN A 36 -0.19 33.63 7.58
N THR A 37 -1.19 34.48 7.74
CA THR A 37 -2.31 34.64 6.81
C THR A 37 -2.03 35.56 5.62
N SER A 38 -0.83 36.14 5.48
CA SER A 38 -0.40 36.98 4.35
C SER A 38 0.99 36.56 3.85
N GLY A 39 1.23 36.69 2.57
CA GLY A 39 2.47 36.29 1.91
C GLY A 39 2.30 35.06 0.98
N THR A 40 3.30 34.82 0.13
CA THR A 40 3.28 33.76 -0.89
C THR A 40 4.43 32.76 -0.76
N ALA A 41 5.38 33.00 0.18
CA ALA A 41 6.54 32.14 0.35
C ALA A 41 6.19 30.88 1.14
N ALA A 42 6.61 29.72 0.63
CA ALA A 42 6.56 28.47 1.36
C ALA A 42 7.72 28.41 2.38
N ASN A 43 7.40 28.38 3.65
CA ASN A 43 8.38 28.27 4.74
C ASN A 43 8.79 26.82 4.98
N MET A 44 9.84 26.61 5.77
CA MET A 44 10.34 25.29 6.11
C MET A 44 10.57 25.18 7.62
N LEU A 45 10.06 24.12 8.21
CA LEU A 45 10.25 23.77 9.62
C LEU A 45 10.90 22.39 9.70
N THR A 46 12.13 22.30 10.18
CA THR A 46 12.81 21.03 10.42
C THR A 46 12.73 20.66 11.90
N ILE A 47 12.21 19.47 12.19
CA ILE A 47 12.02 18.97 13.56
C ILE A 47 12.88 17.72 13.76
N HIS A 48 13.79 17.76 14.75
CA HIS A 48 14.59 16.61 15.16
C HIS A 48 13.98 15.85 16.35
N GLY A 49 13.02 16.45 17.04
CA GLY A 49 12.30 15.90 18.18
C GLY A 49 10.91 15.38 17.85
N ASN A 50 10.09 15.21 18.88
CA ASN A 50 8.67 14.88 18.77
C ASN A 50 7.85 16.15 18.54
N LEU A 51 6.70 15.98 17.88
CA LEU A 51 5.63 16.99 17.84
C LEU A 51 4.48 16.49 18.72
N THR A 52 4.25 17.17 19.85
CA THR A 52 3.08 16.92 20.71
C THR A 52 2.11 18.10 20.58
N ASN A 53 0.99 17.85 19.92
CA ASN A 53 -0.04 18.87 19.70
C ASN A 53 -1.30 18.58 20.53
N ASN A 54 -1.52 19.35 21.59
CA ASN A 54 -2.77 19.34 22.35
C ASN A 54 -3.65 20.58 22.08
N GLY A 55 -3.17 21.49 21.23
CA GLY A 55 -3.87 22.69 20.79
C GLY A 55 -4.13 22.68 19.29
N THR A 56 -3.60 23.70 18.60
CA THR A 56 -3.68 23.82 17.14
C THR A 56 -2.27 23.91 16.55
N PHE A 57 -1.97 23.00 15.62
CA PHE A 57 -0.80 23.06 14.76
C PHE A 57 -1.30 23.15 13.31
N ASP A 58 -1.12 24.32 12.68
CA ASP A 58 -1.66 24.59 11.35
C ASP A 58 -0.58 25.18 10.44
N MET A 59 -0.04 24.34 9.58
CA MET A 59 1.02 24.69 8.62
C MET A 59 0.47 24.90 7.19
N ASN A 60 -0.86 24.96 7.04
CA ASN A 60 -1.54 25.09 5.76
C ASN A 60 -2.80 25.97 5.85
N THR A 61 -2.65 27.21 6.29
CA THR A 61 -3.77 28.14 6.52
C THR A 61 -4.43 28.69 5.24
N GLY A 62 -4.04 28.22 4.06
CA GLY A 62 -4.62 28.59 2.77
C GLY A 62 -3.60 28.93 1.68
N THR A 63 -4.08 29.41 0.54
CA THR A 63 -3.27 29.65 -0.66
C THR A 63 -2.06 30.58 -0.41
N GLY A 64 -0.85 30.08 -0.67
CA GLY A 64 0.40 30.82 -0.54
C GLY A 64 0.95 30.95 0.89
N ARG A 65 0.25 30.40 1.87
CA ARG A 65 0.57 30.55 3.31
C ARG A 65 0.81 29.19 3.90
N VAL A 66 1.97 28.64 3.61
CA VAL A 66 2.28 27.25 3.96
C VAL A 66 3.65 27.15 4.61
N CYS A 67 3.82 26.11 5.42
CA CYS A 67 5.10 25.67 5.91
C CYS A 67 5.26 24.18 5.60
N ASN A 68 6.31 23.84 4.89
CA ASN A 68 6.71 22.46 4.68
C ASN A 68 7.46 21.94 5.91
N VAL A 69 7.09 20.76 6.40
CA VAL A 69 7.67 20.23 7.62
C VAL A 69 8.55 19.03 7.30
N ILE A 70 9.79 19.05 7.80
CA ILE A 70 10.75 17.96 7.67
C ILE A 70 10.98 17.34 9.05
N PHE A 71 10.71 16.06 9.18
CA PHE A 71 11.17 15.30 10.35
C PHE A 71 12.51 14.64 10.03
N SER A 72 13.55 14.98 10.82
CA SER A 72 14.92 14.60 10.54
C SER A 72 15.60 13.90 11.73
N GLY A 73 16.82 13.38 11.49
CA GLY A 73 17.65 12.71 12.50
C GLY A 73 17.36 11.21 12.65
N PRO A 74 18.29 10.44 13.23
CA PRO A 74 18.26 8.97 13.20
C PRO A 74 17.36 8.34 14.28
N ALA A 75 16.93 9.08 15.31
CA ALA A 75 16.13 8.52 16.38
C ALA A 75 14.64 8.43 16.00
N ASN A 76 13.94 7.42 16.50
CA ASN A 76 12.49 7.34 16.37
C ASN A 76 11.80 8.56 16.97
N ARG A 77 10.78 9.06 16.31
CA ARG A 77 10.02 10.24 16.72
C ARG A 77 8.53 10.02 16.52
N GLU A 78 7.73 10.86 17.18
CA GLU A 78 6.29 10.77 17.19
C GLU A 78 5.64 12.11 16.83
N ILE A 79 4.53 12.03 16.10
CA ILE A 79 3.50 13.06 16.04
C ILE A 79 2.37 12.56 16.93
N ASN A 80 2.13 13.22 18.07
CA ASN A 80 1.14 12.81 19.04
C ASN A 80 0.36 14.00 19.60
N GLY A 81 -0.58 13.71 20.52
CA GLY A 81 -1.40 14.70 21.19
C GLY A 81 -2.87 14.61 20.83
N THR A 82 -3.69 15.41 21.49
CA THR A 82 -5.15 15.40 21.44
C THR A 82 -5.74 16.62 20.74
N GLY A 83 -4.91 17.48 20.18
CA GLY A 83 -5.36 18.65 19.40
C GLY A 83 -6.20 18.25 18.21
N THR A 84 -7.25 19.01 17.93
CA THR A 84 -8.21 18.74 16.86
C THR A 84 -7.74 19.21 15.49
N VAL A 85 -6.71 20.05 15.44
CA VAL A 85 -6.08 20.54 14.21
C VAL A 85 -4.59 20.22 14.27
N THR A 86 -4.16 19.30 13.41
CA THR A 86 -2.77 18.97 13.14
C THR A 86 -2.62 18.92 11.62
N ASP A 87 -2.51 20.09 10.99
CA ASP A 87 -2.58 20.27 9.56
C ASP A 87 -1.22 20.62 8.95
N PHE A 88 -0.84 19.86 7.95
CA PHE A 88 0.43 19.99 7.24
C PHE A 88 0.19 20.36 5.78
N ASN A 89 1.00 21.30 5.26
CA ASN A 89 1.10 21.42 3.81
C ASN A 89 1.82 20.21 3.22
N THR A 90 3.02 19.92 3.72
CA THR A 90 3.76 18.69 3.38
C THR A 90 4.46 18.15 4.62
N ILE A 91 4.64 16.83 4.64
CA ILE A 91 5.58 16.15 5.55
C ILE A 91 6.68 15.51 4.70
N GLU A 92 7.93 15.83 4.99
CA GLU A 92 9.08 15.06 4.55
C GLU A 92 9.61 14.20 5.71
N VAL A 93 9.73 12.89 5.48
CA VAL A 93 10.40 11.96 6.38
C VAL A 93 11.81 11.75 5.88
N ASN A 94 12.78 12.39 6.54
CA ASN A 94 14.20 12.30 6.23
C ASN A 94 14.97 11.84 7.47
N LYS A 95 14.76 10.57 7.85
CA LYS A 95 15.22 10.02 9.11
C LYS A 95 16.33 8.99 8.92
N GLY A 96 17.53 9.35 9.38
CA GLY A 96 18.71 8.49 9.25
C GLY A 96 19.11 8.29 7.79
N SER A 97 19.60 7.10 7.48
CA SER A 97 20.06 6.70 6.14
C SER A 97 19.39 5.42 5.61
N SER A 98 18.38 4.93 6.34
CA SER A 98 17.65 3.70 6.01
C SER A 98 16.24 3.75 6.58
N ARG A 99 15.42 2.76 6.26
CA ARG A 99 14.05 2.60 6.76
C ARG A 99 13.91 2.27 8.26
N ASN A 100 15.01 2.17 9.03
CA ASN A 100 14.95 1.76 10.44
C ASN A 100 14.47 2.85 11.38
N ALA A 101 14.73 4.13 11.10
CA ALA A 101 14.29 5.24 11.92
C ALA A 101 12.84 5.61 11.58
N ILE A 102 11.97 5.68 12.60
CA ILE A 102 10.52 5.77 12.44
C ILE A 102 10.03 7.18 12.83
N LEU A 103 9.16 7.74 12.00
CA LEU A 103 8.22 8.78 12.38
C LEU A 103 6.86 8.12 12.58
N GLU A 104 6.42 8.01 13.82
CA GLU A 104 5.16 7.35 14.17
C GLU A 104 4.06 8.38 14.43
N VAL A 105 2.92 8.22 13.77
CA VAL A 105 1.74 9.08 13.94
C VAL A 105 0.77 8.43 14.91
N LYS A 106 0.62 9.06 16.07
CA LYS A 106 -0.31 8.68 17.16
C LYS A 106 -1.32 9.78 17.48
N SER A 107 -1.26 10.90 16.77
CA SER A 107 -2.18 12.03 16.96
C SER A 107 -3.63 11.62 16.69
N SER A 108 -4.56 12.23 17.43
CA SER A 108 -6.00 12.05 17.21
C SER A 108 -6.52 12.74 15.94
N ALA A 109 -5.77 13.68 15.40
CA ALA A 109 -6.06 14.37 14.15
C ALA A 109 -4.77 14.60 13.37
N LEU A 110 -4.78 14.36 12.08
CA LEU A 110 -3.72 14.70 11.13
C LEU A 110 -4.32 14.86 9.75
N SER A 111 -3.99 15.95 9.08
CA SER A 111 -4.32 16.19 7.66
C SER A 111 -3.10 16.62 6.87
N LEU A 112 -3.14 16.34 5.56
CA LEU A 112 -2.15 16.71 4.57
C LEU A 112 -2.83 17.46 3.43
N ASN A 113 -2.07 18.31 2.74
CA ASN A 113 -2.56 18.97 1.52
C ASN A 113 -2.58 17.98 0.35
N THR A 114 -3.68 17.23 0.21
CA THR A 114 -3.86 16.18 -0.80
C THR A 114 -3.88 16.67 -2.25
N SER A 115 -3.93 17.98 -2.48
CA SER A 115 -3.79 18.55 -3.84
C SER A 115 -2.35 18.46 -4.36
N LEU A 116 -1.38 18.19 -3.48
CA LEU A 116 0.02 18.04 -3.83
C LEU A 116 0.37 16.56 -4.07
N ALA A 117 1.11 16.30 -5.15
CA ALA A 117 1.66 14.96 -5.39
C ALA A 117 2.65 14.52 -4.30
N THR A 118 3.26 15.47 -3.61
CA THR A 118 4.29 15.27 -2.58
C THR A 118 3.82 15.71 -1.19
N ALA A 119 2.53 15.58 -0.88
CA ALA A 119 2.01 15.93 0.45
C ALA A 119 2.72 15.13 1.57
N LEU A 120 3.01 13.86 1.32
CA LEU A 120 3.98 13.07 2.07
C LEU A 120 5.16 12.73 1.17
N ASN A 121 6.38 13.06 1.59
CA ASN A 121 7.62 12.68 0.91
C ASN A 121 8.45 11.77 1.81
N LEU A 122 8.83 10.60 1.30
CA LEU A 122 9.71 9.67 1.99
C LEU A 122 11.11 9.77 1.37
N THR A 123 12.04 10.41 2.06
CA THR A 123 13.45 10.47 1.64
C THR A 123 14.22 9.32 2.28
N ASN A 124 14.16 9.19 3.60
CA ASN A 124 14.74 8.09 4.38
C ASN A 124 13.86 7.83 5.61
N GLY A 125 13.83 6.58 6.07
CA GLY A 125 13.10 6.20 7.28
C GLY A 125 11.71 5.67 7.00
N THR A 126 10.97 5.40 8.07
CA THR A 126 9.62 4.87 8.04
C THR A 126 8.62 5.93 8.50
N PHE A 127 7.60 6.18 7.68
CA PHE A 127 6.37 6.81 8.13
C PHE A 127 5.40 5.72 8.57
N ARG A 128 4.97 5.74 9.84
CA ARG A 128 4.04 4.76 10.40
C ARG A 128 2.79 5.42 10.95
N LEU A 129 1.63 5.03 10.44
CA LEU A 129 0.34 5.43 10.97
C LEU A 129 -0.15 4.40 11.99
N THR A 130 -0.16 4.77 13.27
CA THR A 130 -0.65 3.92 14.38
C THR A 130 -2.01 4.40 14.90
N SER A 131 -2.32 5.68 14.70
CA SER A 131 -3.63 6.24 15.04
C SER A 131 -4.73 5.66 14.14
N PRO A 132 -5.98 5.47 14.64
CA PRO A 132 -7.11 4.98 13.86
C PRO A 132 -7.66 6.03 12.87
N LEU A 133 -6.81 6.84 12.31
CA LEU A 133 -7.16 7.87 11.33
C LEU A 133 -7.26 7.30 9.91
N VAL A 134 -7.98 8.02 9.07
CA VAL A 134 -7.92 7.86 7.62
C VAL A 134 -7.03 8.97 7.06
N LEU A 135 -5.89 8.59 6.52
CA LEU A 135 -4.93 9.50 5.94
C LEU A 135 -4.93 9.37 4.41
N ASN A 136 -5.26 10.44 3.73
CA ASN A 136 -5.15 10.53 2.27
C ASN A 136 -3.82 11.18 1.91
N LEU A 137 -3.00 10.53 1.08
CA LEU A 137 -1.64 11.01 0.78
C LEU A 137 -1.60 11.94 -0.42
N THR A 138 -2.24 11.59 -1.51
CA THR A 138 -2.22 12.38 -2.76
C THR A 138 -3.42 12.05 -3.62
N ASN A 139 -3.87 13.05 -4.38
CA ASN A 139 -4.84 12.93 -5.47
C ASN A 139 -4.22 13.24 -6.83
N ALA A 140 -2.92 13.46 -6.91
CA ALA A 140 -2.24 13.90 -8.11
C ALA A 140 -0.87 13.21 -8.26
N GLY A 141 -0.67 12.51 -9.38
CA GLY A 141 0.58 11.84 -9.70
C GLY A 141 0.85 10.57 -8.88
N SER A 142 1.97 9.93 -9.14
CA SER A 142 2.37 8.69 -8.45
C SER A 142 2.99 8.98 -7.09
N PHE A 143 2.75 8.08 -6.12
CA PHE A 143 3.41 8.11 -4.82
C PHE A 143 4.61 7.17 -4.84
N THR A 144 5.78 7.65 -4.42
CA THR A 144 7.01 6.85 -4.43
C THR A 144 7.49 6.50 -3.03
N ILE A 145 7.77 5.23 -2.79
CA ILE A 145 8.51 4.75 -1.62
C ILE A 145 9.94 4.43 -2.06
N PRO A 146 10.92 5.28 -1.75
CA PRO A 146 12.32 5.07 -2.18
C PRO A 146 12.96 3.89 -1.43
N THR A 147 14.09 3.40 -1.92
CA THR A 147 14.82 2.24 -1.37
C THR A 147 15.10 2.34 0.14
N SER A 148 15.41 3.54 0.63
CA SER A 148 15.66 3.83 2.06
C SER A 148 14.39 4.18 2.84
N GLY A 149 13.21 4.16 2.19
CA GLY A 149 11.92 4.52 2.76
C GLY A 149 11.04 3.33 3.08
N CYS A 150 10.10 3.54 4.00
CA CYS A 150 9.02 2.62 4.30
C CYS A 150 7.72 3.37 4.60
N LEU A 151 6.62 2.92 4.02
CA LEU A 151 5.27 3.32 4.41
C LEU A 151 4.64 2.20 5.20
N SER A 152 4.16 2.49 6.42
CA SER A 152 3.66 1.47 7.34
C SER A 152 2.29 1.85 7.91
N ALA A 153 1.33 0.94 7.87
CA ALA A 153 0.08 1.03 8.62
C ALA A 153 0.13 0.08 9.83
N ASN A 154 -0.24 0.61 11.01
CA ASN A 154 -0.32 -0.13 12.26
C ASN A 154 -1.55 0.28 13.08
N GLY A 155 -2.72 0.42 12.45
CA GLY A 155 -3.99 0.75 13.11
C GLY A 155 -4.96 1.57 12.28
N GLY A 156 -4.48 2.54 11.50
CA GLY A 156 -5.30 3.41 10.66
C GLY A 156 -5.47 2.94 9.22
N THR A 157 -5.99 3.83 8.40
CA THR A 157 -6.13 3.60 6.95
C THR A 157 -5.31 4.65 6.20
N ILE A 158 -4.47 4.19 5.28
CA ILE A 158 -3.72 5.05 4.36
C ILE A 158 -4.26 4.85 2.95
N ASN A 159 -4.71 5.93 2.32
CA ASN A 159 -5.18 5.92 0.94
C ASN A 159 -4.17 6.61 0.03
N ILE A 160 -3.73 5.91 -1.00
CA ILE A 160 -2.85 6.39 -2.07
C ILE A 160 -3.69 6.50 -3.34
N GLY A 161 -3.75 7.68 -3.92
CA GLY A 161 -4.67 7.97 -5.00
C GLY A 161 -6.04 8.41 -4.49
N GLY A 162 -6.62 9.39 -5.17
CA GLY A 162 -7.87 9.97 -4.75
C GLY A 162 -9.10 9.24 -5.26
N ALA A 163 -10.23 9.53 -4.63
CA ALA A 163 -11.56 9.15 -5.08
C ALA A 163 -11.98 9.85 -6.41
N SER A 164 -11.08 10.60 -7.04
CA SER A 164 -11.34 11.24 -8.33
C SER A 164 -11.32 10.18 -9.43
N ALA A 165 -12.43 10.03 -10.14
CA ALA A 165 -12.55 9.14 -11.29
C ALA A 165 -11.67 9.53 -12.51
N THR A 166 -10.72 10.45 -12.33
CA THR A 166 -9.86 10.97 -13.40
C THR A 166 -8.38 10.69 -13.17
N ASN A 167 -7.95 10.24 -11.97
CA ASN A 167 -6.53 10.08 -11.65
C ASN A 167 -6.19 8.63 -11.33
N ALA A 168 -5.51 7.98 -12.27
CA ALA A 168 -4.77 6.74 -12.00
C ALA A 168 -3.45 7.14 -11.29
N THR A 169 -3.44 7.09 -9.97
CA THR A 169 -2.24 7.32 -9.15
C THR A 169 -1.64 5.97 -8.79
N ASP A 170 -0.41 5.72 -9.22
CA ASP A 170 0.31 4.48 -8.91
C ASP A 170 1.17 4.64 -7.66
N LEU A 171 1.41 3.53 -6.99
CA LEU A 171 2.46 3.40 -5.99
C LEU A 171 3.73 2.86 -6.65
N ILE A 172 4.77 3.68 -6.71
CA ILE A 172 6.09 3.26 -7.15
C ILE A 172 6.85 2.72 -5.93
N LEU A 173 7.12 1.43 -5.93
CA LEU A 173 7.72 0.71 -4.81
C LEU A 173 9.17 0.35 -5.09
N ASP A 174 10.11 1.14 -4.56
CA ASP A 174 11.54 0.82 -4.54
C ASP A 174 12.02 0.44 -3.13
N GLY A 175 11.23 0.75 -2.11
CA GLY A 175 11.46 0.48 -0.68
C GLY A 175 10.48 -0.54 -0.10
N ARG A 176 9.93 -0.25 1.09
CA ARG A 176 9.03 -1.16 1.81
C ARG A 176 7.62 -0.58 1.96
N LEU A 177 6.63 -1.39 1.63
CA LEU A 177 5.23 -1.23 2.04
C LEU A 177 4.94 -2.25 3.15
N GLU A 178 4.47 -1.78 4.32
CA GLU A 178 4.28 -2.63 5.50
C GLU A 178 2.89 -2.43 6.10
N ILE A 179 2.15 -3.51 6.30
CA ILE A 179 0.86 -3.50 6.99
C ILE A 179 0.97 -4.44 8.19
N LEU A 180 1.08 -3.85 9.39
CA LEU A 180 1.09 -4.58 10.67
C LEU A 180 -0.33 -4.77 11.19
N SER A 181 -1.17 -3.77 10.99
CA SER A 181 -2.62 -3.77 11.19
C SER A 181 -3.23 -2.56 10.47
N GLY A 182 -4.57 -2.47 10.40
CA GLY A 182 -5.26 -1.41 9.65
C GLY A 182 -5.27 -1.67 8.15
N ASN A 183 -5.27 -0.62 7.33
CA ASN A 183 -5.45 -0.77 5.89
C ASN A 183 -4.52 0.14 5.10
N ILE A 184 -4.05 -0.35 3.95
CA ILE A 184 -3.48 0.48 2.89
C ILE A 184 -4.27 0.23 1.62
N ASN A 185 -4.77 1.30 1.00
CA ASN A 185 -5.48 1.25 -0.26
C ASN A 185 -4.68 2.00 -1.34
N VAL A 186 -4.38 1.33 -2.43
CA VAL A 186 -3.82 1.92 -3.65
C VAL A 186 -4.96 2.02 -4.66
N GLY A 187 -5.47 3.24 -4.82
CA GLY A 187 -6.73 3.51 -5.49
C GLY A 187 -7.96 3.33 -4.60
N THR A 188 -9.13 3.57 -5.16
CA THR A 188 -10.41 3.54 -4.44
C THR A 188 -11.23 2.33 -4.88
N PRO A 189 -11.67 1.46 -3.94
CA PRO A 189 -12.56 0.35 -4.26
C PRO A 189 -13.81 0.80 -5.03
N GLY A 190 -14.21 0.01 -6.04
CA GLY A 190 -15.39 0.28 -6.86
C GLY A 190 -15.19 1.30 -7.98
N THR A 191 -14.01 1.90 -8.13
CA THR A 191 -13.67 2.73 -9.30
C THR A 191 -13.08 1.87 -10.41
N ASN A 192 -13.22 2.34 -11.67
CA ASN A 192 -12.61 1.69 -12.83
C ASN A 192 -11.28 2.36 -13.23
N LEU A 193 -10.46 2.69 -12.22
CA LEU A 193 -9.14 3.29 -12.41
C LEU A 193 -8.06 2.22 -12.27
N ASN A 194 -7.01 2.32 -13.09
CA ASN A 194 -5.83 1.50 -12.93
C ASN A 194 -4.88 2.17 -11.93
N ASN A 195 -4.87 1.71 -10.68
CA ASN A 195 -3.95 2.16 -9.64
C ASN A 195 -3.07 0.97 -9.25
N ASP A 196 -1.85 0.95 -9.74
CA ASP A 196 -0.94 -0.16 -9.58
C ASP A 196 0.03 0.02 -8.42
N ILE A 197 0.56 -1.09 -7.92
CA ILE A 197 1.86 -1.11 -7.25
C ILE A 197 2.88 -1.52 -8.29
N GLU A 198 3.73 -0.58 -8.69
CA GLU A 198 4.80 -0.81 -9.65
C GLU A 198 6.16 -0.92 -8.95
N TYR A 199 6.91 -1.97 -9.26
CA TYR A 199 8.28 -2.13 -8.77
C TYR A 199 9.29 -2.25 -9.91
N SER A 200 10.51 -1.72 -9.66
CA SER A 200 11.59 -1.66 -10.64
C SER A 200 12.81 -2.49 -10.23
N SER A 201 13.85 -2.45 -11.03
CA SER A 201 15.14 -3.09 -10.72
C SER A 201 16.07 -2.20 -9.89
N GLY A 202 15.71 -0.92 -9.69
CA GLY A 202 16.58 0.08 -9.06
C GLY A 202 16.56 0.06 -7.53
N GLY A 203 15.59 -0.65 -6.93
CA GLY A 203 15.34 -0.66 -5.49
C GLY A 203 15.47 -2.03 -4.84
N THR A 204 14.97 -2.11 -3.62
CA THR A 204 14.76 -3.35 -2.87
C THR A 204 13.30 -3.46 -2.47
N PRO A 205 12.38 -3.57 -3.46
CA PRO A 205 10.95 -3.53 -3.21
C PRO A 205 10.52 -4.68 -2.33
N GLU A 206 9.74 -4.34 -1.30
CA GLU A 206 9.27 -5.29 -0.32
C GLU A 206 7.83 -4.97 0.09
N ILE A 207 6.96 -5.97 0.09
CA ILE A 207 5.60 -5.91 0.63
C ILE A 207 5.52 -6.87 1.80
N ILE A 208 5.15 -6.35 2.99
CA ILE A 208 4.92 -7.14 4.19
C ILE A 208 3.49 -6.91 4.66
N VAL A 209 2.70 -7.98 4.73
CA VAL A 209 1.34 -7.98 5.28
C VAL A 209 1.31 -8.92 6.48
N ALA A 210 1.63 -8.38 7.65
CA ALA A 210 1.66 -9.12 8.91
C ALA A 210 0.31 -9.04 9.66
N GLY A 211 -0.62 -8.22 9.17
CA GLY A 211 -1.99 -8.06 9.65
C GLY A 211 -2.75 -7.05 8.81
N GLY A 212 -4.05 -6.88 9.04
CA GLY A 212 -4.85 -5.91 8.30
C GLY A 212 -4.99 -6.19 6.80
N ASN A 213 -5.24 -5.16 6.00
CA ASN A 213 -5.61 -5.33 4.60
C ASN A 213 -4.78 -4.44 3.67
N LEU A 214 -4.39 -5.01 2.53
CA LEU A 214 -3.89 -4.30 1.36
C LEU A 214 -4.92 -4.42 0.23
N PHE A 215 -5.40 -3.29 -0.24
CA PHE A 215 -6.22 -3.22 -1.44
C PHE A 215 -5.45 -2.52 -2.56
N VAL A 216 -5.44 -3.11 -3.75
CA VAL A 216 -4.83 -2.54 -4.96
C VAL A 216 -5.89 -2.55 -6.05
N ASN A 217 -6.28 -1.38 -6.52
CA ASN A 217 -7.34 -1.27 -7.52
C ASN A 217 -6.89 -1.78 -8.90
N GLY A 218 -5.62 -1.64 -9.24
CA GLY A 218 -4.97 -2.20 -10.42
C GLY A 218 -4.22 -3.49 -10.14
N GLN A 219 -2.93 -3.52 -10.44
CA GLN A 219 -2.03 -4.68 -10.43
C GLN A 219 -0.90 -4.51 -9.41
N ILE A 220 -0.27 -5.62 -9.00
CA ILE A 220 1.06 -5.61 -8.36
C ILE A 220 2.04 -6.21 -9.36
N ARG A 221 2.88 -5.38 -9.97
CA ARG A 221 3.64 -5.73 -11.15
C ARG A 221 4.95 -4.98 -11.29
N ARG A 222 5.82 -5.49 -12.13
CA ARG A 222 6.98 -4.72 -12.60
C ARG A 222 6.52 -3.56 -13.47
N VAL A 223 7.29 -2.48 -13.48
CA VAL A 223 7.08 -1.41 -14.48
C VAL A 223 7.10 -2.01 -15.88
N THR A 224 6.28 -1.49 -16.79
CA THR A 224 6.05 -2.08 -18.13
C THR A 224 7.30 -2.16 -18.98
N THR A 225 8.24 -1.24 -18.79
CA THR A 225 9.47 -1.11 -19.60
C THR A 225 10.64 -1.95 -19.07
N ILE A 226 10.54 -2.57 -17.88
CA ILE A 226 11.66 -3.27 -17.22
C ILE A 226 11.30 -4.72 -16.94
N ASN A 227 12.14 -5.65 -17.40
CA ASN A 227 11.94 -7.09 -17.20
C ASN A 227 12.70 -7.67 -15.99
N THR A 228 13.56 -6.90 -15.33
CA THR A 228 14.52 -7.38 -14.33
C THR A 228 14.15 -7.08 -12.88
N GLY A 229 13.05 -6.36 -12.61
CA GLY A 229 12.59 -6.06 -11.25
C GLY A 229 12.30 -7.32 -10.44
N SER A 230 12.66 -7.30 -9.16
CA SER A 230 12.40 -8.39 -8.20
C SER A 230 11.66 -7.85 -6.97
N LEU A 231 10.62 -8.56 -6.54
CA LEU A 231 9.81 -8.21 -5.36
C LEU A 231 10.00 -9.25 -4.26
N SER A 232 10.20 -8.79 -3.02
CA SER A 232 10.05 -9.62 -1.82
C SER A 232 8.65 -9.44 -1.24
N TYR A 233 7.84 -10.49 -1.28
CA TYR A 233 6.48 -10.50 -0.74
C TYR A 233 6.41 -11.42 0.48
N THR A 234 5.82 -10.93 1.57
CA THR A 234 5.55 -11.72 2.78
C THR A 234 4.15 -11.45 3.30
N GLN A 235 3.36 -12.50 3.47
CA GLN A 235 2.04 -12.46 4.12
C GLN A 235 1.98 -13.53 5.21
N SER A 236 1.67 -13.13 6.47
CA SER A 236 1.87 -14.04 7.60
C SER A 236 0.69 -14.19 8.56
N ASN A 237 -0.30 -13.32 8.53
CA ASN A 237 -1.42 -13.36 9.48
C ASN A 237 -2.65 -13.97 8.83
N GLU A 238 -3.31 -14.91 9.53
CA GLU A 238 -4.52 -15.60 9.04
C GLU A 238 -5.68 -14.62 8.74
N SER A 239 -5.76 -13.49 9.45
CA SER A 239 -6.79 -12.48 9.22
C SER A 239 -6.41 -11.45 8.16
N SER A 240 -5.19 -11.48 7.64
CA SER A 240 -4.75 -10.52 6.63
C SER A 240 -5.37 -10.80 5.27
N THR A 241 -5.72 -9.73 4.55
CA THR A 241 -6.25 -9.85 3.19
C THR A 241 -5.48 -8.93 2.25
N VAL A 242 -5.05 -9.48 1.12
CA VAL A 242 -4.53 -8.74 -0.01
C VAL A 242 -5.50 -8.91 -1.16
N THR A 243 -6.08 -7.81 -1.65
CA THR A 243 -7.01 -7.81 -2.79
C THR A 243 -6.41 -7.05 -3.95
N ILE A 244 -6.29 -7.71 -5.09
CA ILE A 244 -5.88 -7.14 -6.36
C ILE A 244 -7.12 -7.11 -7.24
N ALA A 245 -7.68 -5.91 -7.40
CA ALA A 245 -8.95 -5.75 -8.12
C ALA A 245 -8.78 -5.87 -9.63
N GLY A 246 -7.59 -5.54 -10.18
CA GLY A 246 -7.29 -5.68 -11.59
C GLY A 246 -8.03 -4.70 -12.50
N ARG A 247 -8.55 -3.60 -11.95
CA ARG A 247 -9.37 -2.64 -12.69
C ARG A 247 -8.57 -1.98 -13.81
N ASN A 248 -9.09 -2.05 -15.02
CA ASN A 248 -8.49 -1.46 -16.21
C ASN A 248 -7.00 -1.81 -16.40
N ALA A 249 -6.65 -3.04 -16.03
CA ALA A 249 -5.28 -3.54 -15.97
C ALA A 249 -4.58 -3.53 -17.34
N SER A 250 -3.27 -3.28 -17.33
CA SER A 250 -2.43 -3.40 -18.53
C SER A 250 -2.05 -4.84 -18.79
N ASN A 251 -2.39 -5.37 -19.95
CA ASN A 251 -2.10 -6.76 -20.36
C ASN A 251 -0.61 -7.05 -20.66
N VAL A 252 0.26 -6.06 -20.54
CA VAL A 252 1.72 -6.24 -20.68
C VAL A 252 2.32 -6.98 -19.48
N ARG A 253 1.61 -6.98 -18.33
CA ARG A 253 2.00 -7.62 -17.08
C ARG A 253 0.86 -8.42 -16.47
N SER A 254 1.18 -9.33 -15.56
CA SER A 254 0.16 -10.09 -14.82
C SER A 254 -0.54 -9.22 -13.77
N MET A 255 -1.71 -9.64 -13.31
CA MET A 255 -2.42 -8.98 -12.21
C MET A 255 -1.56 -8.99 -10.94
N PHE A 256 -0.93 -10.14 -10.68
CA PHE A 256 0.07 -10.30 -9.63
C PHE A 256 1.25 -11.09 -10.17
N GLU A 257 2.44 -10.48 -10.12
CA GLU A 257 3.66 -11.17 -10.57
C GLU A 257 4.80 -11.04 -9.56
N ILE A 258 5.51 -12.16 -9.36
CA ILE A 258 6.77 -12.20 -8.59
C ILE A 258 7.74 -13.08 -9.38
N LEU A 259 8.72 -12.44 -9.99
CA LEU A 259 9.65 -13.06 -10.94
C LEU A 259 11.08 -12.56 -10.69
N ASN A 260 12.03 -13.24 -11.30
CA ASN A 260 13.45 -12.88 -11.40
C ASN A 260 14.30 -13.23 -10.16
N THR A 261 15.59 -13.26 -10.40
CA THR A 261 16.61 -13.49 -9.36
C THR A 261 16.51 -12.45 -8.26
N GLY A 262 16.56 -12.90 -7.01
CA GLY A 262 16.42 -12.09 -5.80
C GLY A 262 14.98 -11.90 -5.34
N SER A 263 13.96 -12.29 -6.14
CA SER A 263 12.57 -12.22 -5.72
C SER A 263 12.20 -13.30 -4.70
N LYS A 264 11.23 -12.98 -3.83
CA LYS A 264 10.78 -13.89 -2.78
C LYS A 264 9.26 -13.92 -2.67
N PHE A 265 8.71 -15.11 -2.46
CA PHE A 265 7.30 -15.28 -2.14
C PHE A 265 7.14 -16.10 -0.86
N ASN A 266 6.78 -15.44 0.25
CA ASN A 266 6.58 -16.07 1.54
C ASN A 266 5.12 -15.89 1.97
N MET A 267 4.43 -17.01 2.23
CA MET A 267 3.05 -16.98 2.68
C MET A 267 2.83 -18.04 3.77
N SER A 268 2.51 -17.57 4.97
CA SER A 268 2.21 -18.45 6.11
C SER A 268 0.78 -18.29 6.64
N GLY A 269 0.01 -17.34 6.10
CA GLY A 269 -1.40 -17.11 6.47
C GLY A 269 -2.07 -16.09 5.56
N GLY A 270 -3.36 -15.86 5.82
CA GLY A 270 -4.16 -14.83 5.15
C GLY A 270 -4.70 -15.23 3.78
N ARG A 271 -5.28 -14.25 3.10
CA ARG A 271 -5.96 -14.40 1.80
C ARG A 271 -5.33 -13.47 0.78
N LEU A 272 -4.92 -14.01 -0.37
CA LEU A 272 -4.51 -13.26 -1.55
C LEU A 272 -5.57 -13.45 -2.63
N ILE A 273 -6.30 -12.39 -2.97
CA ILE A 273 -7.46 -12.41 -3.85
C ILE A 273 -7.09 -11.71 -5.16
N ILE A 274 -7.24 -12.41 -6.28
CA ILE A 274 -7.15 -11.86 -7.63
C ILE A 274 -8.57 -11.76 -8.16
N SER A 275 -9.14 -10.54 -8.14
CA SER A 275 -10.56 -10.34 -8.38
C SER A 275 -10.92 -10.31 -9.85
N GLU A 276 -10.07 -9.77 -10.73
CA GLU A 276 -10.30 -9.72 -12.16
C GLU A 276 -9.24 -10.49 -12.95
N SER A 277 -9.60 -10.87 -14.16
CA SER A 277 -8.76 -11.53 -15.14
C SER A 277 -8.78 -10.74 -16.45
N PHE A 278 -7.75 -10.92 -17.26
CA PHE A 278 -7.78 -10.47 -18.67
C PHE A 278 -8.79 -11.23 -19.53
N ASP A 279 -9.30 -12.36 -19.03
CA ASP A 279 -10.17 -13.28 -19.78
C ASP A 279 -9.62 -13.62 -21.18
N ASN A 280 -8.31 -13.77 -21.24
CA ASN A 280 -7.60 -14.02 -22.50
C ASN A 280 -6.47 -15.04 -22.28
N PRO A 281 -6.45 -16.16 -23.03
CA PRO A 281 -5.47 -17.24 -22.85
C PRO A 281 -4.03 -16.84 -23.14
N SER A 282 -3.80 -15.69 -23.76
CA SER A 282 -2.47 -15.18 -24.06
C SER A 282 -1.83 -14.42 -22.90
N TYR A 283 -2.60 -14.06 -21.88
CA TYR A 283 -2.12 -13.29 -20.73
C TYR A 283 -2.21 -14.11 -19.45
N ILE A 284 -1.30 -13.83 -18.51
CA ILE A 284 -1.24 -14.53 -17.24
C ILE A 284 -1.77 -13.59 -16.15
N ASP A 285 -2.70 -14.06 -15.33
CA ASP A 285 -3.26 -13.29 -14.23
C ASP A 285 -2.43 -13.44 -12.94
N LEU A 286 -2.08 -14.66 -12.58
CA LEU A 286 -1.15 -14.96 -11.51
C LEU A 286 0.16 -15.50 -12.07
N TYR A 287 1.28 -14.84 -11.80
CA TYR A 287 2.60 -15.32 -12.22
C TYR A 287 3.58 -15.36 -11.04
N LEU A 288 3.75 -16.54 -10.47
CA LEU A 288 4.68 -16.80 -9.38
C LEU A 288 5.83 -17.68 -9.86
N ALA A 289 6.99 -17.08 -10.13
CA ALA A 289 8.24 -17.77 -10.39
C ALA A 289 9.38 -17.06 -9.66
N PRO A 290 9.30 -16.95 -8.32
CA PRO A 290 10.32 -16.30 -7.51
C PRO A 290 11.62 -17.12 -7.46
N ASP A 291 12.71 -16.46 -7.11
CA ASP A 291 14.00 -17.08 -6.86
C ASP A 291 13.97 -17.97 -5.61
N SER A 292 13.20 -17.56 -4.60
CA SER A 292 12.98 -18.35 -3.38
C SER A 292 11.56 -18.22 -2.85
N SER A 293 11.09 -19.26 -2.13
CA SER A 293 9.77 -19.24 -1.52
C SER A 293 9.69 -20.02 -0.23
N THR A 294 8.82 -19.56 0.69
CA THR A 294 8.39 -20.30 1.87
C THR A 294 6.87 -20.20 1.98
N VAL A 295 6.18 -21.29 1.67
CA VAL A 295 4.71 -21.33 1.72
C VAL A 295 4.29 -22.40 2.72
N THR A 296 3.76 -21.98 3.88
CA THR A 296 3.35 -22.84 4.98
C THR A 296 1.89 -22.64 5.41
N GLY A 297 1.19 -21.68 4.81
CA GLY A 297 -0.20 -21.36 5.09
C GLY A 297 -0.78 -20.40 4.05
N GLY A 298 -2.01 -19.95 4.29
CA GLY A 298 -2.73 -18.97 3.50
C GLY A 298 -3.48 -19.54 2.30
N THR A 299 -4.29 -18.71 1.66
CA THR A 299 -5.15 -19.10 0.53
C THR A 299 -5.00 -18.12 -0.62
N ILE A 300 -4.73 -18.62 -1.80
CA ILE A 300 -4.85 -17.86 -3.05
C ILE A 300 -6.25 -18.07 -3.62
N ILE A 301 -6.95 -16.96 -3.89
CA ILE A 301 -8.34 -16.97 -4.31
C ILE A 301 -8.44 -16.34 -5.70
N PHE A 302 -9.06 -17.04 -6.63
CA PHE A 302 -9.38 -16.53 -7.95
C PHE A 302 -10.83 -16.10 -8.02
N GLY A 303 -11.03 -14.82 -8.32
CA GLY A 303 -12.33 -14.19 -8.37
C GLY A 303 -12.82 -13.63 -7.04
N SER A 304 -13.91 -12.91 -7.14
CA SER A 304 -14.66 -12.31 -6.04
C SER A 304 -16.14 -12.24 -6.42
N THR A 305 -16.98 -11.71 -5.52
CA THR A 305 -18.40 -11.44 -5.82
C THR A 305 -18.60 -10.43 -6.95
N GLU A 306 -17.61 -9.61 -7.24
CA GLU A 306 -17.63 -8.61 -8.31
C GLU A 306 -17.19 -9.18 -9.69
N THR A 307 -16.54 -10.33 -9.70
CA THR A 307 -16.05 -10.94 -10.96
C THR A 307 -17.22 -11.43 -11.81
N PRO A 308 -17.30 -11.04 -13.11
CA PRO A 308 -18.33 -11.53 -14.00
C PRO A 308 -18.35 -13.05 -14.15
N SER A 309 -19.49 -13.62 -14.59
CA SER A 309 -19.62 -15.04 -14.86
C SER A 309 -18.87 -15.44 -16.12
N GLY A 310 -18.30 -16.65 -16.13
CA GLY A 310 -17.64 -17.24 -17.28
C GLY A 310 -16.20 -16.78 -17.51
N ILE A 311 -15.67 -15.92 -16.65
CA ILE A 311 -14.29 -15.40 -16.75
C ILE A 311 -13.27 -16.51 -16.49
N ALA A 312 -12.20 -16.51 -17.29
CA ALA A 312 -11.09 -17.46 -17.17
C ALA A 312 -9.81 -16.78 -16.66
N PHE A 313 -9.28 -17.28 -15.56
CA PHE A 313 -7.99 -16.88 -14.98
C PHE A 313 -6.88 -17.81 -15.47
N ASN A 314 -5.74 -17.27 -15.89
CA ASN A 314 -4.55 -18.03 -16.22
C ASN A 314 -3.54 -17.98 -15.06
N ALA A 315 -3.26 -19.11 -14.47
CA ALA A 315 -2.38 -19.23 -13.31
C ALA A 315 -1.06 -19.93 -13.66
N VAL A 316 0.05 -19.31 -13.30
CA VAL A 316 1.40 -19.86 -13.39
C VAL A 316 2.03 -19.82 -12.00
N SER A 317 2.46 -20.99 -11.50
CA SER A 317 3.25 -21.05 -10.27
C SER A 317 4.33 -22.12 -10.38
N SER A 318 5.59 -21.72 -10.26
CA SER A 318 6.72 -22.64 -10.11
C SER A 318 6.94 -23.08 -8.67
N VAL A 319 6.20 -22.49 -7.73
CA VAL A 319 6.30 -22.75 -6.28
C VAL A 319 5.03 -23.41 -5.76
N PRO A 320 5.12 -24.25 -4.72
CA PRO A 320 3.93 -24.80 -4.10
C PRO A 320 3.04 -23.72 -3.50
N LEU A 321 1.72 -23.89 -3.60
CA LEU A 321 0.72 -23.07 -2.92
C LEU A 321 0.17 -23.85 -1.72
N TYR A 322 -0.37 -23.17 -0.70
CA TYR A 322 -0.91 -23.89 0.46
C TYR A 322 -2.38 -24.27 0.25
N ASN A 323 -3.27 -23.28 0.12
CA ASN A 323 -4.64 -23.48 -0.34
C ASN A 323 -4.88 -22.72 -1.64
N VAL A 324 -5.69 -23.27 -2.50
CA VAL A 324 -6.23 -22.60 -3.70
C VAL A 324 -7.75 -22.67 -3.65
N GLU A 325 -8.39 -21.53 -3.89
CA GLU A 325 -9.85 -21.41 -3.92
C GLU A 325 -10.29 -20.70 -5.20
N ILE A 326 -11.31 -21.22 -5.84
CA ILE A 326 -12.04 -20.52 -6.89
C ILE A 326 -13.33 -20.01 -6.26
N ASP A 327 -13.40 -18.69 -6.05
CA ASP A 327 -14.59 -18.08 -5.48
C ASP A 327 -15.70 -17.99 -6.52
N ALA A 328 -16.81 -18.61 -6.22
CA ALA A 328 -17.99 -18.62 -7.10
C ALA A 328 -19.28 -18.45 -6.30
N THR A 329 -19.22 -17.67 -5.23
CA THR A 329 -20.42 -17.41 -4.42
C THR A 329 -21.57 -16.82 -5.23
N THR A 330 -21.27 -16.12 -6.32
CA THR A 330 -22.27 -15.50 -7.20
C THR A 330 -22.18 -15.94 -8.66
N ASN A 331 -20.98 -16.24 -9.15
CA ASN A 331 -20.72 -16.44 -10.59
C ASN A 331 -19.68 -17.54 -10.81
N SER A 332 -19.91 -18.40 -11.83
CA SER A 332 -18.94 -19.41 -12.23
C SER A 332 -17.69 -18.78 -12.84
N LYS A 333 -16.54 -19.36 -12.53
CA LYS A 333 -15.23 -18.93 -13.02
C LYS A 333 -14.42 -20.15 -13.45
N THR A 334 -13.45 -19.93 -14.33
CA THR A 334 -12.48 -20.95 -14.71
C THR A 334 -11.09 -20.54 -14.24
N VAL A 335 -10.30 -21.49 -13.76
CA VAL A 335 -8.85 -21.31 -13.54
C VAL A 335 -8.11 -22.28 -14.45
N ASP A 336 -7.32 -21.76 -15.34
CA ASP A 336 -6.48 -22.50 -16.27
C ASP A 336 -5.02 -22.52 -15.76
N LEU A 337 -4.53 -23.72 -15.43
CA LEU A 337 -3.12 -23.88 -15.08
C LEU A 337 -2.27 -23.78 -16.36
N ARG A 338 -1.18 -23.02 -16.28
CA ARG A 338 -0.26 -22.77 -17.39
C ARG A 338 1.18 -23.02 -16.98
N ILE A 339 2.00 -23.43 -17.93
CA ILE A 339 3.46 -23.54 -17.91
C ILE A 339 4.00 -24.62 -16.97
N TYR A 340 3.70 -24.58 -15.66
CA TYR A 340 4.29 -25.48 -14.67
C TYR A 340 3.25 -26.42 -14.05
N PRO A 341 3.65 -27.66 -13.68
CA PRO A 341 2.87 -28.47 -12.74
C PRO A 341 2.63 -27.71 -11.43
N LEU A 342 1.49 -27.96 -10.77
CA LEU A 342 1.13 -27.29 -9.54
C LEU A 342 1.09 -28.26 -8.35
N THR A 343 1.75 -27.91 -7.26
CA THR A 343 1.60 -28.55 -5.97
C THR A 343 0.78 -27.67 -5.04
N ILE A 344 -0.34 -28.16 -4.55
CA ILE A 344 -1.17 -27.55 -3.52
C ILE A 344 -0.94 -28.36 -2.25
N LYS A 345 -0.31 -27.74 -1.23
CA LYS A 345 0.11 -28.44 -0.01
C LYS A 345 -1.06 -28.91 0.86
N ASN A 346 -2.19 -28.19 0.79
CA ASN A 346 -3.39 -28.50 1.55
C ASN A 346 -4.59 -28.63 0.61
N ASN A 347 -5.52 -27.71 0.55
CA ASN A 347 -6.80 -27.89 -0.11
C ASN A 347 -6.91 -27.14 -1.46
N LEU A 348 -7.57 -27.79 -2.43
CA LEU A 348 -8.16 -27.14 -3.59
C LEU A 348 -9.67 -27.08 -3.40
N VAL A 349 -10.23 -25.86 -3.38
CA VAL A 349 -11.65 -25.60 -3.19
C VAL A 349 -12.21 -25.00 -4.50
N ILE A 350 -13.22 -25.66 -5.06
CA ILE A 350 -13.92 -25.22 -6.27
C ILE A 350 -15.36 -24.94 -5.91
N ASN A 351 -15.73 -23.67 -5.81
CA ASN A 351 -17.06 -23.24 -5.40
C ASN A 351 -17.99 -23.02 -6.58
N GLY A 352 -19.29 -23.23 -6.36
CA GLY A 352 -20.34 -23.02 -7.34
C GLY A 352 -20.12 -23.87 -8.61
N ASN A 353 -20.46 -23.35 -9.78
CA ASN A 353 -20.25 -24.01 -11.07
C ASN A 353 -18.88 -23.67 -11.70
N SER A 354 -17.87 -23.41 -10.88
CA SER A 354 -16.53 -23.08 -11.36
C SER A 354 -15.74 -24.30 -11.78
N VAL A 355 -14.68 -24.08 -12.55
CA VAL A 355 -13.86 -25.13 -13.15
C VAL A 355 -12.38 -24.85 -12.89
N PHE A 356 -11.64 -25.88 -12.51
CA PHE A 356 -10.17 -25.86 -12.54
C PHE A 356 -9.69 -26.76 -13.68
N ARG A 357 -8.90 -26.21 -14.60
CA ARG A 357 -8.35 -26.94 -15.75
C ARG A 357 -6.85 -27.11 -15.60
N ALA A 358 -6.41 -28.35 -15.57
CA ALA A 358 -4.98 -28.69 -15.50
C ALA A 358 -4.23 -28.46 -16.82
N ASN A 359 -4.93 -28.44 -17.95
CA ASN A 359 -4.39 -28.28 -19.31
C ASN A 359 -3.22 -29.22 -19.63
N GLY A 360 -3.32 -30.49 -19.19
CA GLY A 360 -2.29 -31.51 -19.39
C GLY A 360 -1.11 -31.43 -18.42
N LEU A 361 -1.12 -30.51 -17.46
CA LEU A 361 -0.11 -30.40 -16.42
C LEU A 361 -0.48 -31.25 -15.19
N ASN A 362 0.53 -31.76 -14.48
CA ASN A 362 0.30 -32.52 -13.26
C ASN A 362 -0.11 -31.60 -12.10
N ILE A 363 -1.07 -32.07 -11.29
CA ILE A 363 -1.48 -31.40 -10.07
C ILE A 363 -1.31 -32.38 -8.92
N THR A 364 -0.67 -31.93 -7.84
CA THR A 364 -0.56 -32.67 -6.58
C THR A 364 -1.30 -31.90 -5.50
N ILE A 365 -2.24 -32.57 -4.81
CA ILE A 365 -3.01 -31.99 -3.70
C ILE A 365 -2.68 -32.81 -2.45
N GLY A 366 -2.10 -32.13 -1.44
CA GLY A 366 -1.69 -32.78 -0.20
C GLY A 366 -2.82 -32.98 0.81
N GLY A 367 -3.88 -32.20 0.72
CA GLY A 367 -5.08 -32.29 1.55
C GLY A 367 -6.30 -32.73 0.75
N SER A 368 -7.37 -31.96 0.76
CA SER A 368 -8.65 -32.30 0.13
C SER A 368 -8.89 -31.57 -1.19
N LEU A 369 -9.47 -32.28 -2.15
CA LEU A 369 -10.17 -31.66 -3.27
C LEU A 369 -11.65 -31.50 -2.87
N ILE A 370 -12.08 -30.26 -2.71
CA ILE A 370 -13.45 -29.91 -2.33
C ILE A 370 -14.12 -29.27 -3.53
N ASN A 371 -15.13 -29.93 -4.06
CA ASN A 371 -15.96 -29.41 -5.14
C ASN A 371 -17.38 -29.25 -4.63
N SER A 372 -17.84 -28.01 -4.49
CA SER A 372 -19.19 -27.69 -4.01
C SER A 372 -20.17 -27.40 -5.15
N ASN A 373 -19.87 -27.85 -6.38
CA ASN A 373 -20.78 -27.71 -7.52
C ASN A 373 -22.08 -28.48 -7.27
N SER A 374 -23.22 -27.80 -7.39
CA SER A 374 -24.55 -28.39 -7.18
C SER A 374 -25.07 -29.20 -8.36
N THR A 375 -24.42 -29.14 -9.51
CA THR A 375 -24.75 -29.91 -10.71
C THR A 375 -23.58 -30.81 -11.06
N SER A 376 -23.90 -32.04 -11.53
CA SER A 376 -22.99 -33.06 -12.01
C SER A 376 -21.93 -32.55 -12.99
N GLY A 377 -21.07 -31.72 -12.50
CA GLY A 377 -19.96 -31.18 -13.27
C GLY A 377 -18.70 -31.83 -12.79
N GLN A 378 -17.93 -32.12 -13.35
CA GLN A 378 -16.71 -32.68 -13.78
C GLN A 378 -15.48 -32.17 -13.15
#